data_06d977b7c592fb856ba84fd2985bda5e
#
_entry.id   06d977b7c592fb856ba84fd2985bda5e
#
_cell.length_a   1.000
_cell.length_b   1.000
_cell.length_c   1.000
_cell.angle_alpha   90.00
_cell.angle_beta   90.00
_cell.angle_gamma   90.00
#
_symmetry.space_group_name_H-M   'P 1'
#
loop_
_entity.id
_entity.type
_entity.pdbx_description
1 polymer ?
#
loop_
_entity_poly.entity_id
_entity_poly.type
_entity_poly.pdbx_seq_one_letter_code
_entity_poly.pdbx_strand_id
1 'polypeptide(L)'
;DLGFSRDIMSLSPFQMSGGQMRKIAIVSILSMNPEVIILDEPTAGLDPQSKKQIMSLIKRIQIEENKTIILVSHDMNDVARYADEVIVLNKGRVVETKEPRALFRSTSQLEDWHITLPNIVKLQKDFEYKYNTTLPKLALNEEEFASLYREWQNEK
;
A
#
# COMPACT_ATOMS: atom_id res chain seq x y z
N ASP A 1 9.10 14.39 13.95
CA ASP A 1 9.26 15.34 12.82
C ASP A 1 8.54 14.77 11.60
N LEU A 2 7.35 15.33 11.30
CA LEU A 2 6.46 14.82 10.25
C LEU A 2 6.81 15.38 8.85
N GLY A 3 7.99 15.97 8.71
CA GLY A 3 8.51 16.49 7.44
C GLY A 3 7.78 17.74 6.92
N PHE A 4 7.17 18.52 7.81
CA PHE A 4 6.62 19.82 7.45
C PHE A 4 7.68 20.92 7.54
N SER A 5 7.75 21.77 6.51
CA SER A 5 8.39 23.09 6.64
C SER A 5 7.54 23.96 7.60
N ARG A 6 8.21 24.77 8.42
CA ARG A 6 7.51 25.73 9.31
C ARG A 6 6.62 26.72 8.55
N ASP A 7 6.93 26.96 7.29
CA ASP A 7 6.18 27.87 6.41
C ASP A 7 4.74 27.40 6.15
N ILE A 8 4.49 26.09 6.28
CA ILE A 8 3.13 25.52 6.06
C ILE A 8 2.12 26.02 7.10
N MET A 9 2.59 26.38 8.32
CA MET A 9 1.73 26.89 9.39
C MET A 9 1.16 28.28 9.09
N SER A 10 1.77 29.03 8.19
CA SER A 10 1.32 30.36 7.76
C SER A 10 0.46 30.35 6.51
N LEU A 11 0.32 29.19 5.83
CA LEU A 11 -0.44 29.07 4.60
C LEU A 11 -1.93 28.88 4.88
N SER A 12 -2.76 29.56 4.08
CA SER A 12 -4.19 29.23 4.02
C SER A 12 -4.38 27.84 3.40
N PRO A 13 -5.38 27.04 3.85
CA PRO A 13 -5.70 25.74 3.21
C PRO A 13 -5.87 25.83 1.68
N PHE A 14 -6.36 26.97 1.17
CA PHE A 14 -6.53 27.21 -0.27
C PHE A 14 -5.21 27.41 -1.04
N GLN A 15 -4.10 27.60 -0.35
CA GLN A 15 -2.75 27.76 -0.92
C GLN A 15 -1.95 26.46 -0.88
N MET A 16 -2.52 25.40 -0.30
CA MET A 16 -1.86 24.12 -0.11
C MET A 16 -2.13 23.17 -1.27
N SER A 17 -1.14 22.35 -1.61
CA SER A 17 -1.35 21.21 -2.51
C SER A 17 -2.25 20.15 -1.84
N GLY A 18 -2.91 19.30 -2.66
CA GLY A 18 -3.73 18.21 -2.15
C GLY A 18 -2.97 17.28 -1.19
N GLY A 19 -1.68 17.00 -1.51
CA GLY A 19 -0.82 16.21 -0.63
C GLY A 19 -0.49 16.89 0.70
N GLN A 20 -0.30 18.22 0.70
CA GLN A 20 -0.10 18.99 1.93
C GLN A 20 -1.34 18.98 2.80
N MET A 21 -2.52 19.21 2.23
CA MET A 21 -3.80 19.15 2.97
C MET A 21 -4.03 17.76 3.59
N ARG A 22 -3.77 16.68 2.83
CA ARG A 22 -3.90 15.31 3.35
C ARG A 22 -2.95 15.03 4.52
N LYS A 23 -1.70 15.45 4.43
CA LYS A 23 -0.73 15.32 5.53
C LYS A 23 -1.22 16.05 6.78
N ILE A 24 -1.70 17.29 6.63
CA ILE A 24 -2.22 18.08 7.76
C ILE A 24 -3.44 17.39 8.38
N ALA A 25 -4.36 16.87 7.58
CA ALA A 25 -5.53 16.14 8.08
C ALA A 25 -5.10 14.91 8.90
N ILE A 26 -4.14 14.10 8.43
CA ILE A 26 -3.60 12.95 9.18
C ILE A 26 -2.97 13.42 10.50
N VAL A 27 -2.16 14.47 10.47
CA VAL A 27 -1.52 15.03 11.67
C VAL A 27 -2.55 15.55 12.68
N SER A 28 -3.62 16.18 12.20
CA SER A 28 -4.70 16.66 13.07
C SER A 28 -5.41 15.51 13.79
N ILE A 29 -5.63 14.38 13.10
CA ILE A 29 -6.19 13.18 13.73
C ILE A 29 -5.20 12.61 14.76
N LEU A 30 -3.91 12.55 14.43
CA LEU A 30 -2.86 12.06 15.33
C LEU A 30 -2.73 12.88 16.62
N SER A 31 -3.02 14.18 16.56
CA SER A 31 -2.96 15.04 17.76
C SER A 31 -3.94 14.60 18.86
N MET A 32 -4.98 13.84 18.51
CA MET A 32 -5.92 13.25 19.46
C MET A 32 -5.42 11.92 20.05
N ASN A 33 -4.25 11.44 19.62
CA ASN A 33 -3.60 10.21 20.05
C ASN A 33 -4.50 8.95 20.02
N PRO A 34 -5.25 8.68 18.93
CA PRO A 34 -6.11 7.51 18.84
C PRO A 34 -5.30 6.22 18.77
N GLU A 35 -5.83 5.10 19.27
CA GLU A 35 -5.24 3.78 19.12
C GLU A 35 -5.50 3.18 17.73
N VAL A 36 -6.67 3.51 17.15
CA VAL A 36 -7.11 3.03 15.82
C VAL A 36 -7.37 4.23 14.91
N ILE A 37 -6.81 4.19 13.71
CA ILE A 37 -6.96 5.22 12.68
C ILE A 37 -7.57 4.59 11.44
N ILE A 38 -8.69 5.12 10.96
CA ILE A 38 -9.34 4.67 9.73
C ILE A 38 -9.10 5.72 8.65
N LEU A 39 -8.53 5.30 7.53
CA LEU A 39 -8.20 6.14 6.39
C LEU A 39 -8.92 5.62 5.16
N ASP A 40 -9.84 6.39 4.63
CA ASP A 40 -10.58 6.07 3.42
C ASP A 40 -9.95 6.79 2.21
N GLU A 41 -9.39 6.00 1.28
CA GLU A 41 -8.72 6.47 0.06
C GLU A 41 -7.74 7.64 0.31
N PRO A 42 -6.78 7.53 1.26
CA PRO A 42 -5.96 8.68 1.67
C PRO A 42 -5.03 9.19 0.56
N THR A 43 -4.82 8.44 -0.49
CA THR A 43 -3.93 8.78 -1.61
C THR A 43 -4.67 9.06 -2.92
N ALA A 44 -6.01 9.03 -2.93
CA ALA A 44 -6.79 9.28 -4.13
C ALA A 44 -6.53 10.68 -4.71
N GLY A 45 -6.29 10.75 -6.02
CA GLY A 45 -6.08 12.00 -6.74
C GLY A 45 -4.73 12.69 -6.48
N LEU A 46 -3.79 12.02 -5.80
CA LEU A 46 -2.44 12.54 -5.60
C LEU A 46 -1.48 12.08 -6.69
N ASP A 47 -0.48 12.91 -6.97
CA ASP A 47 0.66 12.52 -7.79
C ASP A 47 1.48 11.40 -7.11
N PRO A 48 2.29 10.62 -7.88
CA PRO A 48 3.01 9.46 -7.34
C PRO A 48 3.97 9.80 -6.18
N GLN A 49 4.58 10.99 -6.19
CA GLN A 49 5.50 11.41 -5.15
C GLN A 49 4.75 11.73 -3.85
N SER A 50 3.68 12.49 -3.93
CA SER A 50 2.81 12.82 -2.80
C SER A 50 2.17 11.56 -2.20
N LYS A 51 1.72 10.63 -3.06
CA LYS A 51 1.20 9.32 -2.65
C LYS A 51 2.24 8.54 -1.81
N LYS A 52 3.46 8.40 -2.33
CA LYS A 52 4.55 7.71 -1.62
C LYS A 52 4.85 8.35 -0.26
N GLN A 53 4.85 9.69 -0.20
CA GLN A 53 5.09 10.41 1.06
C GLN A 53 3.98 10.16 2.10
N ILE A 54 2.71 10.16 1.68
CA ILE A 54 1.57 9.85 2.56
C ILE A 54 1.64 8.42 3.07
N MET A 55 1.85 7.43 2.20
CA MET A 55 1.93 6.03 2.61
C MET A 55 3.13 5.76 3.53
N SER A 56 4.29 6.39 3.26
CA SER A 56 5.45 6.31 4.16
C SER A 56 5.18 6.94 5.53
N LEU A 57 4.42 8.04 5.58
CA LEU A 57 3.98 8.66 6.82
C LEU A 57 3.07 7.71 7.62
N ILE A 58 2.06 7.13 6.96
CA ILE A 58 1.12 6.19 7.58
C ILE A 58 1.87 4.98 8.16
N LYS A 59 2.79 4.38 7.39
CA LYS A 59 3.57 3.22 7.86
C LYS A 59 4.49 3.58 9.03
N ARG A 60 5.10 4.76 9.02
CA ARG A 60 5.92 5.25 10.13
C ARG A 60 5.09 5.40 11.40
N ILE A 61 3.90 6.00 11.31
CA ILE A 61 2.97 6.16 12.44
C ILE A 61 2.57 4.80 13.01
N GLN A 62 2.23 3.84 12.14
CA GLN A 62 1.90 2.48 12.57
C GLN A 62 3.02 1.87 13.40
N ILE A 63 4.26 1.98 12.93
CA ILE A 63 5.42 1.32 13.56
C ILE A 63 5.89 2.09 14.81
N GLU A 64 6.16 3.40 14.68
CA GLU A 64 6.78 4.20 15.74
C GLU A 64 5.82 4.48 16.90
N GLU A 65 4.52 4.61 16.61
CA GLU A 65 3.50 4.92 17.63
C GLU A 65 2.64 3.71 17.99
N ASN A 66 2.95 2.52 17.43
CA ASN A 66 2.22 1.27 17.66
C ASN A 66 0.71 1.40 17.47
N LYS A 67 0.29 2.07 16.39
CA LYS A 67 -1.12 2.31 16.06
C LYS A 67 -1.69 1.22 15.17
N THR A 68 -2.98 0.93 15.34
CA THR A 68 -3.73 0.15 14.36
C THR A 68 -4.24 1.05 13.24
N ILE A 69 -3.85 0.76 12.00
CA ILE A 69 -4.29 1.50 10.81
C ILE A 69 -5.24 0.63 10.00
N ILE A 70 -6.45 1.11 9.77
CA ILE A 70 -7.39 0.52 8.82
C ILE A 70 -7.38 1.40 7.58
N LEU A 71 -6.88 0.83 6.47
CA LEU A 71 -6.77 1.52 5.19
C LEU A 71 -7.82 0.98 4.23
N VAL A 72 -8.74 1.81 3.78
CA VAL A 72 -9.64 1.48 2.67
C VAL A 72 -8.97 1.95 1.38
N SER A 73 -8.75 1.05 0.44
CA SER A 73 -8.13 1.37 -0.85
C SER A 73 -8.55 0.39 -1.93
N HIS A 74 -8.59 0.87 -3.17
CA HIS A 74 -8.73 0.05 -4.38
C HIS A 74 -7.40 -0.08 -5.14
N ASP A 75 -6.31 0.50 -4.63
CA ASP A 75 -4.98 0.34 -5.23
C ASP A 75 -4.26 -0.89 -4.65
N MET A 76 -4.25 -1.95 -5.45
CA MET A 76 -3.64 -3.22 -5.04
C MET A 76 -2.12 -3.15 -4.92
N ASN A 77 -1.45 -2.15 -5.50
CA ASN A 77 -0.01 -1.93 -5.28
C ASN A 77 0.24 -1.44 -3.85
N ASP A 78 -0.62 -0.54 -3.33
CA ASP A 78 -0.54 -0.11 -1.94
C ASP A 78 -0.87 -1.25 -0.98
N VAL A 79 -1.93 -2.01 -1.27
CA VAL A 79 -2.31 -3.19 -0.47
C VAL A 79 -1.16 -4.19 -0.40
N ALA A 80 -0.54 -4.54 -1.54
CA ALA A 80 0.59 -5.47 -1.57
C ALA A 80 1.79 -4.97 -0.74
N ARG A 81 2.08 -3.67 -0.82
CA ARG A 81 3.29 -3.09 -0.24
C ARG A 81 3.18 -2.79 1.26
N TYR A 82 1.98 -2.41 1.73
CA TYR A 82 1.83 -1.80 3.06
C TYR A 82 0.95 -2.58 4.02
N ALA A 83 0.02 -3.40 3.53
CA ALA A 83 -0.90 -4.13 4.39
C ALA A 83 -0.23 -5.34 5.06
N ASP A 84 -0.56 -5.57 6.32
CA ASP A 84 -0.20 -6.78 7.06
C ASP A 84 -1.30 -7.84 6.89
N GLU A 85 -2.57 -7.41 6.84
CA GLU A 85 -3.75 -8.24 6.58
C GLU A 85 -4.73 -7.50 5.63
N VAL A 86 -5.44 -8.26 4.81
CA VAL A 86 -6.43 -7.73 3.86
C VAL A 86 -7.79 -8.33 4.14
N ILE A 87 -8.77 -7.47 4.33
CA ILE A 87 -10.18 -7.84 4.43
C ILE A 87 -10.86 -7.44 3.12
N VAL A 88 -11.35 -8.43 2.38
CA VAL A 88 -12.05 -8.20 1.11
C VAL A 88 -13.53 -8.06 1.37
N LEU A 89 -14.08 -6.91 0.96
CA LEU A 89 -15.52 -6.62 1.01
C LEU A 89 -16.13 -6.75 -0.38
N ASN A 90 -17.16 -7.58 -0.50
CA ASN A 90 -17.93 -7.68 -1.73
C ASN A 90 -19.44 -7.68 -1.39
N LYS A 91 -20.22 -6.81 -2.05
CA LYS A 91 -21.67 -6.64 -1.87
C LYS A 91 -22.07 -6.49 -0.39
N GLY A 92 -21.29 -5.70 0.37
CA GLY A 92 -21.53 -5.41 1.80
C GLY A 92 -21.22 -6.56 2.76
N ARG A 93 -20.49 -7.58 2.32
CA ARG A 93 -20.08 -8.73 3.15
C ARG A 93 -18.58 -8.93 3.08
N VAL A 94 -17.99 -9.38 4.17
CA VAL A 94 -16.62 -9.89 4.18
C VAL A 94 -16.62 -11.24 3.45
N VAL A 95 -15.85 -11.35 2.38
CA VAL A 95 -15.75 -12.58 1.58
C VAL A 95 -14.43 -13.28 1.78
N GLU A 96 -13.40 -12.56 2.23
CA GLU A 96 -12.08 -13.13 2.49
C GLU A 96 -11.33 -12.27 3.51
N THR A 97 -10.44 -12.91 4.29
CA THR A 97 -9.47 -12.26 5.17
C THR A 97 -8.15 -13.03 5.07
N LYS A 98 -7.11 -12.43 4.54
CA LYS A 98 -5.81 -13.05 4.28
C LYS A 98 -4.68 -12.04 4.32
N GLU A 99 -3.46 -12.54 4.53
CA GLU A 99 -2.24 -11.79 4.23
C GLU A 99 -2.15 -11.48 2.73
N PRO A 100 -1.57 -10.33 2.32
CA PRO A 100 -1.47 -9.93 0.91
C PRO A 100 -0.87 -11.01 0.00
N ARG A 101 0.18 -11.69 0.47
CA ARG A 101 0.87 -12.73 -0.32
C ARG A 101 -0.03 -13.94 -0.59
N ALA A 102 -0.81 -14.35 0.38
CA ALA A 102 -1.77 -15.44 0.24
C ALA A 102 -2.95 -15.05 -0.66
N LEU A 103 -3.43 -13.80 -0.52
CA LEU A 103 -4.50 -13.27 -1.35
C LEU A 103 -4.12 -13.25 -2.83
N PHE A 104 -2.95 -12.69 -3.19
CA PHE A 104 -2.54 -12.52 -4.58
C PHE A 104 -2.00 -13.79 -5.25
N ARG A 105 -1.81 -14.88 -4.52
CA ARG A 105 -1.52 -16.21 -5.10
C ARG A 105 -2.72 -16.81 -5.81
N SER A 106 -3.93 -16.65 -5.25
CA SER A 106 -5.18 -17.22 -5.76
C SER A 106 -5.85 -16.26 -6.73
N THR A 107 -5.58 -16.40 -8.03
CA THR A 107 -6.06 -15.47 -9.05
C THR A 107 -7.52 -15.65 -9.45
N SER A 108 -8.05 -16.88 -9.41
CA SER A 108 -9.43 -17.16 -9.86
C SER A 108 -10.49 -16.44 -9.03
N GLN A 109 -10.29 -16.31 -7.73
CA GLN A 109 -11.23 -15.61 -6.85
C GLN A 109 -11.16 -14.09 -6.98
N LEU A 110 -10.00 -13.53 -7.33
CA LEU A 110 -9.82 -12.08 -7.46
C LEU A 110 -10.66 -11.49 -8.60
N GLU A 111 -10.83 -12.24 -9.70
CA GLU A 111 -11.66 -11.84 -10.84
C GLU A 111 -13.13 -11.72 -10.44
N ASP A 112 -13.65 -12.68 -9.67
CA ASP A 112 -15.03 -12.67 -9.15
C ASP A 112 -15.30 -11.46 -8.23
N TRP A 113 -14.26 -10.97 -7.57
CA TRP A 113 -14.32 -9.79 -6.68
C TRP A 113 -13.94 -8.49 -7.36
N HIS A 114 -13.63 -8.52 -8.67
CA HIS A 114 -13.12 -7.38 -9.43
C HIS A 114 -11.83 -6.77 -8.86
N ILE A 115 -11.01 -7.59 -8.23
CA ILE A 115 -9.70 -7.20 -7.69
C ILE A 115 -8.63 -7.43 -8.75
N THR A 116 -7.88 -6.39 -9.07
CA THR A 116 -6.74 -6.50 -10.00
C THR A 116 -5.48 -6.96 -9.27
N LEU A 117 -4.60 -7.66 -9.98
CA LEU A 117 -3.29 -7.99 -9.41
C LEU A 117 -2.40 -6.75 -9.30
N PRO A 118 -1.57 -6.65 -8.25
CA PRO A 118 -0.48 -5.67 -8.18
C PRO A 118 0.45 -5.77 -9.39
N ASN A 119 1.02 -4.64 -9.81
CA ASN A 119 1.91 -4.60 -10.97
C ASN A 119 3.10 -5.53 -10.84
N ILE A 120 3.69 -5.59 -9.64
CA ILE A 120 4.85 -6.46 -9.38
C ILE A 120 4.50 -7.95 -9.47
N VAL A 121 3.29 -8.33 -9.05
CA VAL A 121 2.80 -9.70 -9.15
C VAL A 121 2.56 -10.09 -10.62
N LYS A 122 2.01 -9.17 -11.42
CA LYS A 122 1.88 -9.36 -12.87
C LYS A 122 3.24 -9.56 -13.51
N LEU A 123 4.20 -8.66 -13.22
CA LEU A 123 5.56 -8.73 -13.73
C LEU A 123 6.24 -10.07 -13.38
N GLN A 124 6.10 -10.54 -12.13
CA GLN A 124 6.64 -11.83 -11.73
C GLN A 124 6.04 -12.99 -12.53
N LYS A 125 4.71 -13.01 -12.70
CA LYS A 125 4.04 -14.05 -13.49
C LYS A 125 4.47 -14.07 -14.95
N ASP A 126 4.60 -12.89 -15.56
CA ASP A 126 5.09 -12.76 -16.94
C ASP A 126 6.54 -13.23 -17.06
N PHE A 127 7.36 -12.94 -16.08
CA PHE A 127 8.74 -13.42 -15.98
C PHE A 127 8.78 -14.96 -15.86
N GLU A 128 8.04 -15.53 -14.91
CA GLU A 128 7.97 -16.98 -14.69
C GLU A 128 7.49 -17.72 -15.94
N TYR A 129 6.48 -17.19 -16.61
CA TYR A 129 5.99 -17.72 -17.88
C TYR A 129 7.06 -17.66 -18.99
N LYS A 130 7.69 -16.48 -19.18
CA LYS A 130 8.68 -16.26 -20.23
C LYS A 130 9.92 -17.16 -20.10
N TYR A 131 10.37 -17.39 -18.88
CA TYR A 131 11.58 -18.17 -18.62
C TYR A 131 11.31 -19.61 -18.19
N ASN A 132 10.03 -20.05 -18.24
CA ASN A 132 9.57 -21.36 -17.79
C ASN A 132 10.15 -21.74 -16.42
N THR A 133 10.01 -20.85 -15.46
CA THR A 133 10.55 -20.99 -14.11
C THR A 133 9.49 -20.60 -13.07
N THR A 134 9.73 -20.94 -11.81
CA THR A 134 8.91 -20.52 -10.68
C THR A 134 9.83 -19.98 -9.61
N LEU A 135 9.60 -18.76 -9.17
CA LEU A 135 10.35 -18.16 -8.07
C LEU A 135 9.86 -18.69 -6.71
N PRO A 136 10.73 -18.78 -5.70
CA PRO A 136 10.42 -19.45 -4.42
C PRO A 136 9.32 -18.77 -3.63
N LYS A 137 9.09 -17.47 -3.84
CA LYS A 137 7.99 -16.72 -3.21
C LYS A 137 7.40 -15.69 -4.17
N LEU A 138 6.16 -15.27 -3.90
CA LEU A 138 5.52 -14.18 -4.62
C LEU A 138 6.07 -12.84 -4.10
N ALA A 139 6.63 -12.00 -4.94
CA ALA A 139 7.07 -10.66 -4.58
C ALA A 139 5.87 -9.71 -4.41
N LEU A 140 5.92 -8.85 -3.40
CA LEU A 140 4.90 -7.84 -3.13
C LEU A 140 5.38 -6.41 -3.44
N ASN A 141 6.68 -6.25 -3.70
CA ASN A 141 7.30 -4.98 -4.09
C ASN A 141 8.51 -5.23 -5.00
N GLU A 142 9.04 -4.15 -5.57
CA GLU A 142 10.12 -4.18 -6.54
C GLU A 142 11.43 -4.71 -5.92
N GLU A 143 11.68 -4.38 -4.66
CA GLU A 143 12.88 -4.79 -3.93
C GLU A 143 12.92 -6.31 -3.72
N GLU A 144 11.77 -6.91 -3.36
CA GLU A 144 11.64 -8.36 -3.23
C GLU A 144 11.83 -9.07 -4.57
N PHE A 145 11.22 -8.54 -5.64
CA PHE A 145 11.37 -9.12 -6.97
C PHE A 145 12.82 -9.04 -7.45
N ALA A 146 13.49 -7.90 -7.24
CA ALA A 146 14.89 -7.74 -7.62
C ALA A 146 15.82 -8.71 -6.86
N SER A 147 15.52 -9.03 -5.60
CA SER A 147 16.27 -10.06 -4.84
C SER A 147 16.08 -11.44 -5.44
N LEU A 148 14.83 -11.84 -5.66
CA LEU A 148 14.49 -13.14 -6.27
C LEU A 148 15.09 -13.31 -7.67
N TYR A 149 15.11 -12.24 -8.46
CA TYR A 149 15.71 -12.25 -9.79
C TYR A 149 17.23 -12.48 -9.74
N ARG A 150 17.94 -11.82 -8.80
CA ARG A 150 19.39 -12.04 -8.61
C ARG A 150 19.71 -13.46 -8.16
N GLU A 151 18.92 -14.00 -7.22
CA GLU A 151 19.05 -15.39 -6.77
C GLU A 151 18.91 -16.36 -7.94
N TRP A 152 17.85 -16.20 -8.73
CA TRP A 152 17.62 -17.03 -9.92
C TRP A 152 18.73 -16.91 -10.98
N GLN A 153 19.33 -15.71 -11.16
CA GLN A 153 20.47 -15.56 -12.08
C GLN A 153 21.72 -16.32 -11.61
N ASN A 154 21.95 -16.37 -10.30
CA ASN A 154 23.13 -17.03 -9.72
C ASN A 154 23.02 -18.58 -9.74
N GLU A 155 21.81 -19.11 -9.89
CA GLU A 155 21.54 -20.56 -9.98
C GLU A 155 21.66 -21.12 -11.41
N LYS A 156 21.87 -20.25 -12.42
CA LYS A 156 22.04 -20.63 -13.83
C LYS A 156 23.51 -20.70 -14.25
#